data_20f014512ca391dcce6ecd35ecdef674
#
_entry.id   20f014512ca391dcce6ecd35ecdef674
#
_cell.length_a   1.000
_cell.length_b   1.000
_cell.length_c   1.000
_cell.angle_alpha   90.00
_cell.angle_beta   90.00
_cell.angle_gamma   90.00
#
_symmetry.space_group_name_H-M   'P 1'
#
loop_
_entity.id
_entity.type
_entity.pdbx_description
1 polymer ?
#
loop_
_entity_poly.entity_id
_entity_poly.type
_entity_poly.pdbx_seq_one_letter_code
_entity_poly.pdbx_strand_id
1 'polypeptide(L)'
;QKFPGRITIAEDLQNNAWLTKEVGAGGAGFGAQWDPNFVHPIRQAVITPQDEQRSLAAIRDALCYRYNDDAFERVIYSESHDEVASGKARVPQEVNPQDPKGWYAQKRSTLAAAMVFTAPGIPMLFQGQEFLEGGWFRDTIPVDWDQRDEFHGIVRLYRDLIRLRLNHDGLTRGLCGQFTQVYHLHDKRKVIAFHRWDKGGPADDVVVVANFFHEPQEGYVIGFPAAGTWKLRFNSDWQGYSKDFGGHPSADVVTEPGSNDGLPFHATCSIGPYSVLIYSQ
;
A
#
# COMPACT_ATOMS: atom_id res chain seq x y z
N GLN A 1 30.59 -0.27 -14.77
CA GLN A 1 30.28 -0.91 -13.47
C GLN A 1 31.13 -2.17 -13.29
N LYS A 2 31.76 -2.29 -12.09
CA LYS A 2 32.63 -3.45 -11.78
C LYS A 2 31.81 -4.73 -11.52
N PHE A 3 30.51 -4.57 -11.18
CA PHE A 3 29.59 -5.66 -10.86
C PHE A 3 28.22 -5.36 -11.48
N PRO A 4 28.00 -5.65 -12.77
CA PRO A 4 26.71 -5.46 -13.41
C PRO A 4 25.64 -6.37 -12.76
N GLY A 5 24.43 -5.87 -12.65
CA GLY A 5 23.31 -6.59 -12.03
C GLY A 5 23.20 -6.48 -10.50
N ARG A 6 24.11 -5.77 -9.82
CA ARG A 6 23.95 -5.42 -8.41
C ARG A 6 23.31 -4.06 -8.27
N ILE A 7 22.38 -3.95 -7.31
CA ILE A 7 21.80 -2.67 -6.88
C ILE A 7 22.40 -2.30 -5.53
N THR A 8 22.66 -1.01 -5.32
CA THR A 8 23.03 -0.45 -4.02
C THR A 8 21.86 0.37 -3.50
N ILE A 9 21.50 0.19 -2.24
CA ILE A 9 20.41 0.90 -1.58
C ILE A 9 21.00 1.70 -0.42
N ALA A 10 20.74 3.00 -0.39
CA ALA A 10 21.13 3.87 0.71
C ALA A 10 20.07 3.82 1.81
N GLU A 11 20.50 3.54 3.04
CA GLU A 11 19.69 3.73 4.25
C GLU A 11 19.92 5.17 4.73
N ASP A 12 19.07 6.07 4.23
CA ASP A 12 19.13 7.49 4.59
C ASP A 12 17.72 8.08 4.60
N LEU A 13 17.37 8.77 5.67
CA LEU A 13 16.07 9.39 5.87
C LEU A 13 16.12 10.92 5.81
N GLN A 14 17.18 11.48 5.20
CA GLN A 14 17.36 12.93 5.07
C GLN A 14 16.70 13.51 3.80
N ASN A 15 15.98 12.69 3.04
CA ASN A 15 15.33 13.11 1.79
C ASN A 15 16.30 13.74 0.78
N ASN A 16 17.44 13.11 0.57
CA ASN A 16 18.52 13.63 -0.25
C ASN A 16 18.54 12.98 -1.66
N ALA A 17 17.96 13.66 -2.64
CA ALA A 17 17.90 13.17 -4.03
C ALA A 17 19.27 12.96 -4.69
N TRP A 18 20.36 13.54 -4.14
CA TRP A 18 21.72 13.32 -4.65
C TRP A 18 22.24 11.90 -4.44
N LEU A 19 21.69 11.17 -3.50
CA LEU A 19 22.11 9.78 -3.23
C LEU A 19 21.84 8.87 -4.43
N THR A 20 20.68 9.01 -5.07
CA THR A 20 20.28 8.19 -6.22
C THR A 20 20.60 8.85 -7.56
N LYS A 21 20.93 10.14 -7.58
CA LYS A 21 21.35 10.83 -8.80
C LYS A 21 22.62 10.21 -9.39
N GLU A 22 22.68 10.15 -10.71
CA GLU A 22 23.83 9.59 -11.45
C GLU A 22 25.15 10.26 -11.08
N VAL A 23 26.22 9.48 -11.00
CA VAL A 23 27.58 9.95 -10.71
C VAL A 23 28.04 11.00 -11.73
N GLY A 24 27.72 10.81 -13.03
CA GLY A 24 28.03 11.76 -14.09
C GLY A 24 27.37 13.13 -13.93
N ALA A 25 26.24 13.19 -13.21
CA ALA A 25 25.54 14.42 -12.86
C ALA A 25 25.92 14.94 -11.45
N GLY A 26 26.96 14.38 -10.84
CA GLY A 26 27.47 14.77 -9.53
C GLY A 26 26.82 14.07 -8.33
N GLY A 27 25.93 13.11 -8.55
CA GLY A 27 25.30 12.32 -7.49
C GLY A 27 26.18 11.19 -6.97
N ALA A 28 25.70 10.48 -5.94
CA ALA A 28 26.40 9.35 -5.35
C ALA A 28 26.19 8.02 -6.11
N GLY A 29 25.15 7.93 -6.95
CA GLY A 29 24.90 6.79 -7.84
C GLY A 29 24.37 5.54 -7.15
N PHE A 30 23.68 5.66 -6.01
CA PHE A 30 22.91 4.56 -5.45
C PHE A 30 21.75 4.21 -6.37
N GLY A 31 21.36 2.94 -6.44
CA GLY A 31 20.21 2.51 -7.25
C GLY A 31 18.88 2.88 -6.62
N ALA A 32 18.81 2.96 -5.29
CA ALA A 32 17.62 3.40 -4.55
C ALA A 32 18.02 3.90 -3.15
N GLN A 33 17.08 4.56 -2.47
CA GLN A 33 17.24 4.98 -1.07
C GLN A 33 15.94 4.75 -0.29
N TRP A 34 16.02 4.64 1.02
CA TRP A 34 14.84 4.57 1.89
C TRP A 34 14.09 5.89 1.83
N ASP A 35 12.75 5.81 1.81
CA ASP A 35 11.91 6.97 1.54
C ASP A 35 11.10 7.43 2.77
N PRO A 36 11.55 8.50 3.46
CA PRO A 36 10.81 9.08 4.58
C PRO A 36 9.48 9.71 4.14
N ASN A 37 9.37 10.17 2.88
CA ASN A 37 8.14 10.75 2.35
C ASN A 37 7.04 9.71 2.12
N PHE A 38 7.37 8.43 2.17
CA PHE A 38 6.39 7.35 2.13
C PHE A 38 6.12 6.79 3.53
N VAL A 39 7.16 6.36 4.26
CA VAL A 39 6.96 5.62 5.51
C VAL A 39 6.23 6.46 6.56
N HIS A 40 6.61 7.72 6.76
CA HIS A 40 6.02 8.54 7.81
C HIS A 40 4.53 8.86 7.55
N PRO A 41 4.09 9.35 6.37
CA PRO A 41 2.68 9.61 6.12
C PRO A 41 1.81 8.35 6.15
N ILE A 42 2.28 7.23 5.57
CA ILE A 42 1.51 5.98 5.54
C ILE A 42 1.39 5.40 6.95
N ARG A 43 2.50 5.33 7.69
CA ARG A 43 2.47 4.89 9.08
C ARG A 43 1.56 5.76 9.94
N GLN A 44 1.69 7.09 9.86
CA GLN A 44 0.84 8.02 10.58
C GLN A 44 -0.64 7.81 10.26
N ALA A 45 -0.98 7.59 8.98
CA ALA A 45 -2.37 7.38 8.57
C ALA A 45 -2.99 6.12 9.19
N VAL A 46 -2.20 5.07 9.43
CA VAL A 46 -2.75 3.83 10.00
C VAL A 46 -2.69 3.78 11.53
N ILE A 47 -1.74 4.45 12.19
CA ILE A 47 -1.65 4.46 13.65
C ILE A 47 -2.53 5.54 14.31
N THR A 48 -2.87 6.62 13.60
CA THR A 48 -3.73 7.70 14.13
C THR A 48 -5.06 7.12 14.62
N PRO A 49 -5.42 7.32 15.91
CA PRO A 49 -6.63 6.72 16.48
C PRO A 49 -7.92 7.24 15.87
N GLN A 50 -8.03 8.56 15.67
CA GLN A 50 -9.23 9.22 15.15
C GLN A 50 -9.16 9.31 13.62
N ASP A 51 -10.18 8.81 12.95
CA ASP A 51 -10.22 8.77 11.48
C ASP A 51 -10.20 10.17 10.86
N GLU A 52 -10.85 11.13 11.49
CA GLU A 52 -10.96 12.52 11.01
C GLU A 52 -9.60 13.20 10.91
N GLN A 53 -8.65 12.78 11.74
CA GLN A 53 -7.29 13.34 11.78
C GLN A 53 -6.36 12.76 10.71
N ARG A 54 -6.80 11.72 9.97
CA ARG A 54 -6.01 11.16 8.87
C ARG A 54 -5.97 12.12 7.69
N SER A 55 -4.79 12.41 7.21
CA SER A 55 -4.59 13.29 6.06
C SER A 55 -4.52 12.49 4.76
N LEU A 56 -5.59 12.47 3.98
CA LEU A 56 -5.56 11.88 2.63
C LEU A 56 -4.62 12.64 1.69
N ALA A 57 -4.43 13.93 1.91
CA ALA A 57 -3.47 14.73 1.14
C ALA A 57 -2.03 14.22 1.36
N ALA A 58 -1.66 13.92 2.61
CA ALA A 58 -0.34 13.36 2.92
C ALA A 58 -0.15 11.97 2.30
N ILE A 59 -1.21 11.14 2.28
CA ILE A 59 -1.18 9.83 1.60
C ILE A 59 -1.00 10.02 0.08
N ARG A 60 -1.74 10.95 -0.55
CA ARG A 60 -1.57 11.29 -1.97
C ARG A 60 -0.14 11.71 -2.27
N ASP A 61 0.41 12.61 -1.48
CA ASP A 61 1.76 13.12 -1.68
C ASP A 61 2.79 12.00 -1.55
N ALA A 62 2.62 11.09 -0.59
CA ALA A 62 3.44 9.89 -0.44
C ALA A 62 3.36 8.94 -1.66
N LEU A 63 2.17 8.76 -2.24
CA LEU A 63 1.97 7.94 -3.45
C LEU A 63 2.63 8.56 -4.69
N CYS A 64 2.60 9.89 -4.80
CA CYS A 64 3.06 10.61 -5.99
C CYS A 64 4.54 11.01 -5.93
N TYR A 65 5.17 10.96 -4.76
CA TYR A 65 6.58 11.37 -4.59
C TYR A 65 7.54 10.48 -5.38
N ARG A 66 8.63 11.07 -5.89
CA ARG A 66 9.72 10.40 -6.62
C ARG A 66 11.04 11.11 -6.41
N TYR A 67 12.12 10.36 -6.37
CA TYR A 67 13.46 10.92 -6.52
C TYR A 67 13.82 10.98 -8.01
N ASN A 68 14.38 12.09 -8.47
CA ASN A 68 14.86 12.27 -9.84
C ASN A 68 13.90 11.77 -10.95
N ASP A 69 12.57 11.93 -10.72
CA ASP A 69 11.51 11.46 -11.61
C ASP A 69 11.41 9.93 -11.81
N ASP A 70 12.11 9.14 -11.00
CA ASP A 70 12.06 7.69 -11.02
C ASP A 70 11.44 7.13 -9.73
N ALA A 71 10.33 6.39 -9.88
CA ALA A 71 9.66 5.74 -8.76
C ALA A 71 10.49 4.59 -8.15
N PHE A 72 11.42 4.00 -8.88
CA PHE A 72 12.24 2.89 -8.39
C PHE A 72 13.56 3.33 -7.73
N GLU A 73 13.82 4.62 -7.66
CA GLU A 73 14.87 5.17 -6.83
C GLU A 73 14.51 5.23 -5.34
N ARG A 74 13.31 4.79 -4.96
CA ARG A 74 12.86 4.77 -3.56
C ARG A 74 12.45 3.38 -3.08
N VAL A 75 12.83 3.06 -1.84
CA VAL A 75 12.34 1.91 -1.09
C VAL A 75 11.21 2.37 -0.18
N ILE A 76 10.03 1.74 -0.35
CA ILE A 76 8.80 2.10 0.35
C ILE A 76 8.39 1.00 1.34
N TYR A 77 7.96 1.40 2.53
CA TYR A 77 7.66 0.48 3.62
C TYR A 77 6.78 1.14 4.68
N SER A 78 6.24 0.37 5.61
CA SER A 78 5.50 0.86 6.77
C SER A 78 6.19 0.55 8.10
N GLU A 79 7.16 -0.37 8.10
CA GLU A 79 7.99 -0.72 9.26
C GLU A 79 9.45 -0.93 8.83
N SER A 80 10.37 -0.57 9.71
CA SER A 80 11.79 -0.88 9.67
C SER A 80 12.30 -1.02 11.10
N HIS A 81 13.54 -1.46 11.29
CA HIS A 81 14.14 -1.55 12.62
C HIS A 81 14.14 -0.19 13.35
N ASP A 82 14.29 0.94 12.65
CA ASP A 82 14.23 2.28 13.22
C ASP A 82 12.80 2.75 13.55
N GLU A 83 11.83 2.35 12.72
CA GLU A 83 10.43 2.73 12.90
C GLU A 83 9.74 1.96 14.04
N VAL A 84 10.33 0.88 14.52
CA VAL A 84 9.73 0.02 15.54
C VAL A 84 10.64 -0.25 16.73
N ALA A 85 11.62 0.63 16.96
CA ALA A 85 12.54 0.63 18.09
C ALA A 85 12.62 2.00 18.75
N SER A 86 13.42 2.12 19.80
CA SER A 86 13.77 3.38 20.45
C SER A 86 12.56 4.23 20.89
N GLY A 87 11.57 3.59 21.49
CA GLY A 87 10.34 4.24 21.99
C GLY A 87 9.17 4.20 21.02
N LYS A 88 9.36 3.61 19.85
CA LYS A 88 8.29 3.29 18.88
C LYS A 88 8.00 1.80 18.93
N ALA A 89 6.84 1.39 18.45
CA ALA A 89 6.44 -0.01 18.38
C ALA A 89 6.01 -0.42 16.96
N ARG A 90 5.80 -1.71 16.76
CA ARG A 90 5.23 -2.24 15.51
C ARG A 90 3.83 -1.70 15.27
N VAL A 91 3.42 -1.60 14.01
CA VAL A 91 2.11 -1.03 13.65
C VAL A 91 0.94 -1.65 14.43
N PRO A 92 0.81 -2.99 14.60
CA PRO A 92 -0.27 -3.55 15.40
C PRO A 92 -0.31 -3.01 16.84
N GLN A 93 0.85 -2.88 17.47
CA GLN A 93 0.99 -2.38 18.83
C GLN A 93 0.69 -0.88 18.95
N GLU A 94 1.09 -0.08 17.96
CA GLU A 94 0.78 1.36 17.92
C GLU A 94 -0.71 1.62 17.66
N VAL A 95 -1.35 0.78 16.83
CA VAL A 95 -2.78 0.90 16.52
C VAL A 95 -3.63 0.62 17.75
N ASN A 96 -3.34 -0.45 18.47
CA ASN A 96 -4.08 -0.83 19.69
C ASN A 96 -3.13 -1.48 20.72
N PRO A 97 -2.54 -0.68 21.62
CA PRO A 97 -1.60 -1.19 22.62
C PRO A 97 -2.20 -2.24 23.56
N GLN A 98 -3.53 -2.21 23.79
CA GLN A 98 -4.23 -3.13 24.68
C GLN A 98 -4.60 -4.46 23.98
N ASP A 99 -4.75 -4.42 22.68
CA ASP A 99 -5.13 -5.59 21.87
C ASP A 99 -4.47 -5.52 20.48
N PRO A 100 -3.13 -5.77 20.41
CA PRO A 100 -2.39 -5.68 19.14
C PRO A 100 -2.71 -6.80 18.16
N LYS A 101 -3.51 -7.78 18.57
CA LYS A 101 -4.03 -8.88 17.75
C LYS A 101 -5.49 -8.67 17.33
N GLY A 102 -6.15 -7.64 17.86
CA GLY A 102 -7.55 -7.36 17.63
C GLY A 102 -7.86 -6.82 16.25
N TRP A 103 -9.13 -6.65 15.97
CA TRP A 103 -9.67 -6.26 14.68
C TRP A 103 -9.02 -4.97 14.12
N TYR A 104 -8.92 -3.91 14.92
CA TYR A 104 -8.32 -2.63 14.49
C TYR A 104 -6.85 -2.79 14.08
N ALA A 105 -6.09 -3.54 14.89
CA ALA A 105 -4.68 -3.81 14.62
C ALA A 105 -4.51 -4.60 13.31
N GLN A 106 -5.28 -5.67 13.12
CA GLN A 106 -5.28 -6.46 11.89
C GLN A 106 -5.65 -5.62 10.67
N LYS A 107 -6.79 -4.89 10.73
CA LYS A 107 -7.32 -4.10 9.61
C LYS A 107 -6.37 -3.00 9.17
N ARG A 108 -5.83 -2.23 10.10
CA ARG A 108 -4.96 -1.11 9.76
C ARG A 108 -3.56 -1.56 9.35
N SER A 109 -3.04 -2.66 9.89
CA SER A 109 -1.77 -3.24 9.44
C SER A 109 -1.89 -3.77 8.01
N THR A 110 -2.98 -4.46 7.67
CA THR A 110 -3.22 -4.96 6.31
C THR A 110 -3.52 -3.84 5.31
N LEU A 111 -4.15 -2.74 5.76
CA LEU A 111 -4.30 -1.53 4.97
C LEU A 111 -2.93 -0.92 4.62
N ALA A 112 -2.02 -0.79 5.62
CA ALA A 112 -0.66 -0.33 5.38
C ALA A 112 0.10 -1.22 4.38
N ALA A 113 0.00 -2.55 4.54
CA ALA A 113 0.59 -3.51 3.62
C ALA A 113 0.07 -3.30 2.18
N ALA A 114 -1.25 -3.19 2.00
CA ALA A 114 -1.83 -2.97 0.68
C ALA A 114 -1.35 -1.66 0.05
N MET A 115 -1.18 -0.58 0.84
CA MET A 115 -0.61 0.68 0.35
C MET A 115 0.84 0.51 -0.11
N VAL A 116 1.67 -0.22 0.65
CA VAL A 116 3.07 -0.51 0.26
C VAL A 116 3.13 -1.28 -1.06
N PHE A 117 2.31 -2.33 -1.23
CA PHE A 117 2.35 -3.16 -2.43
C PHE A 117 1.67 -2.55 -3.65
N THR A 118 0.81 -1.55 -3.49
CA THR A 118 0.13 -0.88 -4.61
C THR A 118 0.78 0.44 -5.02
N ALA A 119 1.56 1.08 -4.15
CA ALA A 119 2.30 2.29 -4.45
C ALA A 119 3.45 2.05 -5.44
N PRO A 120 3.87 3.06 -6.25
CA PRO A 120 5.10 2.99 -7.03
C PRO A 120 6.32 3.10 -6.09
N GLY A 121 7.34 2.27 -6.32
CA GLY A 121 8.55 2.17 -5.49
C GLY A 121 8.99 0.72 -5.33
N ILE A 122 10.08 0.48 -4.62
CA ILE A 122 10.57 -0.85 -4.26
C ILE A 122 9.98 -1.21 -2.88
N PRO A 123 9.03 -2.16 -2.79
CA PRO A 123 8.45 -2.51 -1.51
C PRO A 123 9.44 -3.25 -0.62
N MET A 124 9.51 -2.86 0.65
CA MET A 124 10.28 -3.55 1.68
C MET A 124 9.33 -4.02 2.80
N LEU A 125 9.55 -5.23 3.28
CA LEU A 125 8.90 -5.80 4.45
C LEU A 125 9.89 -5.88 5.61
N PHE A 126 9.44 -5.49 6.79
CA PHE A 126 10.17 -5.78 8.01
C PHE A 126 9.75 -7.14 8.56
N GLN A 127 10.70 -7.92 9.03
CA GLN A 127 10.50 -9.30 9.51
C GLN A 127 9.34 -9.40 10.51
N GLY A 128 8.44 -10.37 10.33
CA GLY A 128 7.29 -10.61 11.18
C GLY A 128 6.06 -9.73 10.89
N GLN A 129 6.19 -8.73 10.03
CA GLN A 129 5.09 -7.85 9.66
C GLN A 129 3.96 -8.62 8.97
N GLU A 130 4.29 -9.66 8.22
CA GLU A 130 3.38 -10.52 7.48
C GLU A 130 2.53 -11.45 8.35
N PHE A 131 2.82 -11.53 9.64
CA PHE A 131 1.99 -12.25 10.62
C PHE A 131 1.74 -11.42 11.89
N LEU A 132 1.74 -10.09 11.75
CA LEU A 132 1.35 -9.14 12.79
C LEU A 132 2.20 -9.23 14.06
N GLU A 133 3.51 -9.44 13.91
CA GLU A 133 4.43 -9.36 15.03
C GLU A 133 4.17 -8.08 15.83
N GLY A 134 4.02 -8.21 17.14
CA GLY A 134 3.69 -7.10 18.03
C GLY A 134 4.90 -6.53 18.76
N GLY A 135 4.62 -5.64 19.74
CA GLY A 135 5.65 -5.06 20.59
C GLY A 135 6.58 -4.10 19.83
N TRP A 136 7.87 -4.19 20.13
CA TRP A 136 8.94 -3.36 19.59
C TRP A 136 10.16 -4.21 19.24
N PHE A 137 10.93 -3.78 18.26
CA PHE A 137 12.09 -4.52 17.80
C PHE A 137 13.26 -4.45 18.78
N ARG A 138 13.84 -5.63 19.02
CA ARG A 138 15.13 -5.83 19.68
C ARG A 138 15.89 -6.91 18.91
N ASP A 139 17.11 -6.63 18.54
CA ASP A 139 17.98 -7.53 17.77
C ASP A 139 18.34 -8.85 18.51
N THR A 140 18.16 -8.86 19.84
CA THR A 140 18.41 -10.01 20.71
C THR A 140 17.19 -10.92 20.92
N ILE A 141 16.01 -10.54 20.39
CA ILE A 141 14.78 -11.31 20.51
C ILE A 141 14.38 -11.81 19.13
N PRO A 142 14.29 -13.14 18.94
CA PRO A 142 13.79 -13.70 17.69
C PRO A 142 12.32 -13.36 17.46
N VAL A 143 11.92 -13.37 16.21
CA VAL A 143 10.52 -13.25 15.80
C VAL A 143 9.71 -14.42 16.33
N ASP A 144 8.50 -14.16 16.80
CA ASP A 144 7.57 -15.19 17.29
C ASP A 144 6.92 -15.93 16.13
N TRP A 145 7.54 -17.05 15.70
CA TRP A 145 7.05 -17.83 14.58
C TRP A 145 5.72 -18.55 14.84
N ASP A 146 5.27 -18.69 16.08
CA ASP A 146 3.97 -19.30 16.39
C ASP A 146 2.84 -18.39 15.92
N GLN A 147 3.05 -17.08 15.87
CA GLN A 147 2.10 -16.13 15.31
C GLN A 147 1.83 -16.35 13.80
N ARG A 148 2.78 -16.91 13.06
CA ARG A 148 2.57 -17.27 11.65
C ARG A 148 1.42 -18.26 11.48
N ASP A 149 1.28 -19.21 12.39
CA ASP A 149 0.22 -20.20 12.33
C ASP A 149 -1.12 -19.61 12.82
N GLU A 150 -1.09 -18.74 13.82
CA GLU A 150 -2.25 -17.99 14.28
C GLU A 150 -2.79 -17.07 13.18
N PHE A 151 -1.92 -16.33 12.49
CA PHE A 151 -2.25 -15.36 11.45
C PHE A 151 -1.96 -15.86 10.02
N HIS A 152 -2.09 -17.17 9.78
CA HIS A 152 -1.84 -17.77 8.46
C HIS A 152 -2.65 -17.12 7.32
N GLY A 153 -3.84 -16.59 7.62
CA GLY A 153 -4.65 -15.85 6.67
C GLY A 153 -4.04 -14.49 6.32
N ILE A 154 -3.40 -13.81 7.27
CA ILE A 154 -2.68 -12.55 7.00
C ILE A 154 -1.42 -12.85 6.16
N VAL A 155 -0.69 -13.94 6.45
CA VAL A 155 0.40 -14.41 5.59
C VAL A 155 -0.08 -14.64 4.15
N ARG A 156 -1.28 -15.22 3.99
CA ARG A 156 -1.91 -15.39 2.68
C ARG A 156 -2.19 -14.03 2.02
N LEU A 157 -2.72 -13.04 2.76
CA LEU A 157 -2.95 -11.69 2.25
C LEU A 157 -1.66 -11.08 1.67
N TYR A 158 -0.55 -11.16 2.40
CA TYR A 158 0.75 -10.68 1.91
C TYR A 158 1.21 -11.43 0.67
N ARG A 159 1.03 -12.75 0.63
CA ARG A 159 1.35 -13.56 -0.55
C ARG A 159 0.55 -13.14 -1.78
N ASP A 160 -0.75 -12.88 -1.60
CA ASP A 160 -1.63 -12.43 -2.69
C ASP A 160 -1.22 -11.01 -3.17
N LEU A 161 -0.90 -10.09 -2.26
CA LEU A 161 -0.36 -8.77 -2.62
C LEU A 161 0.96 -8.86 -3.38
N ILE A 162 1.88 -9.73 -2.97
CA ILE A 162 3.16 -9.95 -3.66
C ILE A 162 2.91 -10.50 -5.08
N ARG A 163 1.98 -11.45 -5.25
CA ARG A 163 1.64 -11.99 -6.57
C ARG A 163 1.11 -10.90 -7.51
N LEU A 164 0.20 -10.05 -7.02
CA LEU A 164 -0.32 -8.92 -7.77
C LEU A 164 0.79 -7.91 -8.11
N ARG A 165 1.63 -7.56 -7.12
CA ARG A 165 2.75 -6.63 -7.32
C ARG A 165 3.76 -7.12 -8.36
N LEU A 166 4.01 -8.42 -8.42
CA LEU A 166 4.92 -9.04 -9.39
C LEU A 166 4.24 -9.32 -10.73
N ASN A 167 2.97 -8.97 -10.90
CA ASN A 167 2.18 -9.32 -12.08
C ASN A 167 2.27 -10.81 -12.44
N HIS A 168 2.24 -11.68 -11.43
CA HIS A 168 2.47 -13.11 -11.60
C HIS A 168 1.50 -13.75 -12.59
N ASP A 169 0.25 -13.31 -12.61
CA ASP A 169 -0.82 -13.87 -13.43
C ASP A 169 -1.03 -13.06 -14.73
N GLY A 170 -0.20 -12.05 -15.00
CA GLY A 170 -0.27 -11.23 -16.21
C GLY A 170 -1.43 -10.23 -16.25
N LEU A 171 -2.06 -9.91 -15.11
CA LEU A 171 -3.31 -9.15 -15.04
C LEU A 171 -3.21 -7.80 -14.32
N THR A 172 -2.03 -7.47 -13.79
CA THR A 172 -1.80 -6.30 -12.92
C THR A 172 -0.46 -5.61 -13.21
N ARG A 173 -0.07 -5.58 -14.48
CA ARG A 173 1.23 -5.05 -14.90
C ARG A 173 1.48 -3.62 -14.42
N GLY A 174 0.45 -2.79 -14.33
CA GLY A 174 0.56 -1.43 -13.84
C GLY A 174 1.13 -1.31 -12.43
N LEU A 175 0.98 -2.34 -11.58
CA LEU A 175 1.63 -2.35 -10.28
C LEU A 175 3.16 -2.46 -10.38
N CYS A 176 3.70 -3.03 -11.46
CA CYS A 176 5.14 -3.05 -11.77
C CYS A 176 5.61 -1.74 -12.43
N GLY A 177 4.70 -0.89 -12.90
CA GLY A 177 5.00 0.35 -13.59
C GLY A 177 5.38 1.50 -12.67
N GLN A 178 5.85 2.57 -13.29
CA GLN A 178 6.24 3.80 -12.60
C GLN A 178 5.08 4.76 -12.36
N PHE A 179 4.01 4.68 -13.18
CA PHE A 179 3.01 5.72 -13.22
C PHE A 179 1.92 5.53 -12.19
N THR A 180 1.51 6.64 -11.59
CA THR A 180 0.38 6.72 -10.67
C THR A 180 -0.32 8.06 -10.81
N GLN A 181 -1.64 8.02 -10.68
CA GLN A 181 -2.47 9.21 -10.59
C GLN A 181 -3.48 9.01 -9.47
N VAL A 182 -3.38 9.81 -8.43
CA VAL A 182 -4.43 9.90 -7.41
C VAL A 182 -5.48 10.85 -7.94
N TYR A 183 -6.65 10.32 -8.26
CA TYR A 183 -7.72 11.08 -8.92
C TYR A 183 -8.95 11.28 -8.03
N HIS A 184 -9.08 10.52 -6.95
CA HIS A 184 -10.19 10.63 -6.01
C HIS A 184 -9.70 10.78 -4.58
N LEU A 185 -10.17 11.83 -3.89
CA LEU A 185 -9.90 12.12 -2.50
C LEU A 185 -11.19 12.61 -1.83
N HIS A 186 -11.78 11.79 -0.98
CA HIS A 186 -12.97 12.17 -0.21
C HIS A 186 -12.66 12.29 1.28
N ASP A 187 -12.24 13.47 1.70
CA ASP A 187 -11.69 13.64 3.06
C ASP A 187 -12.67 13.34 4.20
N LYS A 188 -13.97 13.59 4.02
CA LYS A 188 -14.98 13.26 5.05
C LYS A 188 -15.20 11.75 5.21
N ARG A 189 -15.17 10.98 4.12
CA ARG A 189 -15.34 9.51 4.12
C ARG A 189 -14.02 8.76 4.15
N LYS A 190 -12.90 9.49 4.14
CA LYS A 190 -11.55 8.94 4.15
C LYS A 190 -11.32 7.87 3.07
N VAL A 191 -11.86 8.12 1.87
CA VAL A 191 -11.67 7.26 0.70
C VAL A 191 -10.71 7.93 -0.27
N ILE A 192 -9.72 7.17 -0.74
CA ILE A 192 -8.79 7.56 -1.79
C ILE A 192 -8.83 6.52 -2.90
N ALA A 193 -8.82 6.97 -4.17
CA ALA A 193 -8.61 6.09 -5.30
C ALA A 193 -7.49 6.60 -6.20
N PHE A 194 -6.74 5.66 -6.75
CA PHE A 194 -5.65 5.97 -7.66
C PHE A 194 -5.49 4.91 -8.75
N HIS A 195 -5.06 5.38 -9.90
CA HIS A 195 -4.76 4.59 -11.08
C HIS A 195 -3.26 4.29 -11.13
N ARG A 196 -2.91 3.07 -11.47
CA ARG A 196 -1.53 2.60 -11.69
C ARG A 196 -1.41 2.01 -13.08
N TRP A 197 -0.32 2.35 -13.79
CA TRP A 197 -0.03 1.78 -15.13
C TRP A 197 1.48 1.78 -15.43
N ASP A 198 1.86 0.92 -16.36
CA ASP A 198 3.18 0.91 -17.02
C ASP A 198 3.07 1.50 -18.43
N LYS A 199 2.26 0.89 -19.28
CA LYS A 199 1.99 1.33 -20.65
C LYS A 199 0.51 1.68 -20.90
N GLY A 200 -0.34 1.26 -19.98
CA GLY A 200 -1.79 1.40 -20.04
C GLY A 200 -2.47 0.32 -20.88
N GLY A 201 -3.78 0.22 -20.69
CA GLY A 201 -4.65 -0.74 -21.38
C GLY A 201 -4.96 -2.00 -20.56
N PRO A 202 -5.73 -2.94 -21.16
CA PRO A 202 -6.13 -4.18 -20.48
C PRO A 202 -4.93 -4.97 -19.95
N ALA A 203 -5.09 -5.59 -18.77
CA ALA A 203 -4.05 -6.31 -18.02
C ALA A 203 -2.87 -5.44 -17.52
N ASP A 204 -2.87 -4.15 -17.83
CA ASP A 204 -1.90 -3.17 -17.34
C ASP A 204 -2.57 -2.19 -16.36
N ASP A 205 -3.64 -1.52 -16.79
CA ASP A 205 -4.34 -0.56 -15.95
C ASP A 205 -4.88 -1.21 -14.67
N VAL A 206 -4.52 -0.64 -13.52
CA VAL A 206 -4.98 -1.07 -12.20
C VAL A 206 -5.60 0.11 -11.46
N VAL A 207 -6.81 -0.07 -10.98
CA VAL A 207 -7.49 0.87 -10.10
C VAL A 207 -7.45 0.35 -8.68
N VAL A 208 -6.95 1.18 -7.77
CA VAL A 208 -6.88 0.88 -6.33
C VAL A 208 -7.80 1.83 -5.59
N VAL A 209 -8.66 1.29 -4.75
CA VAL A 209 -9.57 2.05 -3.88
C VAL A 209 -9.27 1.69 -2.43
N ALA A 210 -8.96 2.67 -1.60
CA ALA A 210 -8.66 2.46 -0.19
C ALA A 210 -9.59 3.29 0.71
N ASN A 211 -10.16 2.61 1.70
CA ASN A 211 -11.00 3.20 2.73
C ASN A 211 -10.21 3.27 4.05
N PHE A 212 -9.92 4.47 4.51
CA PHE A 212 -9.23 4.75 5.77
C PHE A 212 -10.19 5.07 6.93
N PHE A 213 -11.49 4.73 6.77
CA PHE A 213 -12.54 4.98 7.75
C PHE A 213 -13.05 3.68 8.39
N HIS A 214 -13.57 3.77 9.61
CA HIS A 214 -14.07 2.62 10.35
C HIS A 214 -15.43 2.10 9.87
N GLU A 215 -16.11 2.84 8.98
CA GLU A 215 -17.37 2.43 8.39
C GLU A 215 -17.16 1.96 6.94
N PRO A 216 -17.96 0.98 6.48
CA PRO A 216 -17.97 0.60 5.07
C PRO A 216 -18.55 1.73 4.23
N GLN A 217 -18.21 1.74 2.95
CA GLN A 217 -18.78 2.65 1.95
C GLN A 217 -19.56 1.82 0.93
N GLU A 218 -20.87 1.84 1.05
CA GLU A 218 -21.77 1.12 0.14
C GLU A 218 -22.22 2.01 -1.01
N GLY A 219 -22.42 1.42 -2.18
CA GLY A 219 -22.90 2.15 -3.35
C GLY A 219 -21.98 3.33 -3.73
N TYR A 220 -20.68 3.18 -3.56
CA TYR A 220 -19.72 4.26 -3.71
C TYR A 220 -19.27 4.38 -5.17
N VAL A 221 -19.53 5.55 -5.76
CA VAL A 221 -19.21 5.81 -7.18
C VAL A 221 -17.80 6.40 -7.29
N ILE A 222 -16.98 5.80 -8.15
CA ILE A 222 -15.63 6.29 -8.50
C ILE A 222 -15.41 6.28 -10.01
N GLY A 223 -14.45 7.09 -10.47
CA GLY A 223 -14.01 7.12 -11.85
C GLY A 223 -13.18 5.89 -12.25
N PHE A 224 -13.26 5.53 -13.54
CA PHE A 224 -12.43 4.49 -14.16
C PHE A 224 -11.83 4.99 -15.49
N PRO A 225 -10.59 4.57 -15.84
CA PRO A 225 -9.90 5.08 -17.03
C PRO A 225 -10.44 4.49 -18.35
N ALA A 226 -11.09 3.32 -18.32
CA ALA A 226 -11.56 2.62 -19.50
C ALA A 226 -12.94 1.98 -19.30
N ALA A 227 -13.66 1.78 -20.43
CA ALA A 227 -14.91 1.06 -20.46
C ALA A 227 -14.72 -0.45 -20.26
N GLY A 228 -15.74 -1.13 -19.78
CA GLY A 228 -15.81 -2.59 -19.70
C GLY A 228 -15.94 -3.14 -18.29
N THR A 229 -15.64 -4.42 -18.16
CA THR A 229 -15.68 -5.11 -16.85
C THR A 229 -14.32 -5.02 -16.19
N TRP A 230 -14.31 -4.50 -14.98
CA TRP A 230 -13.13 -4.46 -14.11
C TRP A 230 -13.28 -5.55 -13.05
N LYS A 231 -12.37 -6.50 -13.09
CA LYS A 231 -12.36 -7.64 -12.18
C LYS A 231 -11.76 -7.25 -10.84
N LEU A 232 -12.44 -7.62 -9.76
CA LEU A 232 -11.92 -7.49 -8.41
C LEU A 232 -10.82 -8.53 -8.19
N ARG A 233 -9.56 -8.08 -8.17
CA ARG A 233 -8.39 -8.95 -7.99
C ARG A 233 -8.04 -9.17 -6.52
N PHE A 234 -8.43 -8.20 -5.67
CA PHE A 234 -8.12 -8.23 -4.25
C PHE A 234 -9.13 -7.42 -3.45
N ASN A 235 -9.54 -7.99 -2.31
CA ASN A 235 -10.31 -7.33 -1.28
C ASN A 235 -9.67 -7.66 0.07
N SER A 236 -9.03 -6.68 0.71
CA SER A 236 -8.36 -6.91 1.98
C SER A 236 -9.31 -7.22 3.15
N ASP A 237 -10.63 -7.03 2.98
CA ASP A 237 -11.66 -7.38 3.98
C ASP A 237 -12.20 -8.81 3.82
N TRP A 238 -11.64 -9.60 2.93
CA TRP A 238 -12.10 -10.95 2.70
C TRP A 238 -11.91 -11.86 3.93
N GLN A 239 -12.96 -12.57 4.34
CA GLN A 239 -12.94 -13.49 5.49
C GLN A 239 -11.91 -14.61 5.38
N GLY A 240 -11.44 -14.93 4.18
CA GLY A 240 -10.34 -15.87 3.98
C GLY A 240 -8.98 -15.40 4.48
N TYR A 241 -8.84 -14.12 4.83
CA TYR A 241 -7.63 -13.55 5.44
C TYR A 241 -7.70 -13.48 6.96
N SER A 242 -8.89 -13.29 7.52
CA SER A 242 -9.15 -13.35 8.95
C SER A 242 -10.64 -13.62 9.19
N LYS A 243 -10.95 -14.48 10.16
CA LYS A 243 -12.32 -14.73 10.61
C LYS A 243 -13.00 -13.46 11.17
N ASP A 244 -12.17 -12.50 11.61
CA ASP A 244 -12.61 -11.24 12.20
C ASP A 244 -12.92 -10.18 11.13
N PHE A 245 -12.59 -10.43 9.85
CA PHE A 245 -12.90 -9.51 8.77
C PHE A 245 -14.39 -9.64 8.37
N GLY A 246 -15.00 -8.50 8.01
CA GLY A 246 -16.44 -8.42 7.78
C GLY A 246 -16.88 -9.15 6.52
N GLY A 247 -15.99 -9.40 5.56
CA GLY A 247 -16.38 -9.91 4.26
C GLY A 247 -17.39 -8.98 3.58
N HIS A 248 -17.22 -7.67 3.76
CA HIS A 248 -18.11 -6.68 3.16
C HIS A 248 -18.24 -6.97 1.66
N PRO A 249 -19.46 -7.04 1.12
CA PRO A 249 -19.68 -7.44 -0.27
C PRO A 249 -19.00 -6.49 -1.23
N SER A 250 -18.03 -7.01 -1.97
CA SER A 250 -17.35 -6.33 -3.06
C SER A 250 -17.29 -7.28 -4.24
N ALA A 251 -17.49 -6.77 -5.43
CA ALA A 251 -17.62 -7.58 -6.64
C ALA A 251 -16.88 -6.91 -7.82
N ASP A 252 -16.80 -7.65 -8.92
CA ASP A 252 -16.48 -7.09 -10.23
C ASP A 252 -17.42 -5.93 -10.56
N VAL A 253 -16.93 -4.92 -11.24
CA VAL A 253 -17.75 -3.78 -11.66
C VAL A 253 -17.77 -3.66 -13.18
N VAL A 254 -18.89 -3.19 -13.71
CA VAL A 254 -19.04 -2.81 -15.11
C VAL A 254 -19.13 -1.30 -15.16
N THR A 255 -18.26 -0.67 -15.93
CA THR A 255 -18.23 0.79 -16.03
C THR A 255 -19.30 1.30 -16.97
N GLU A 256 -19.85 2.44 -16.60
CA GLU A 256 -20.79 3.23 -17.41
C GLU A 256 -20.10 4.48 -17.97
N PRO A 257 -20.50 4.94 -19.18
CA PRO A 257 -19.99 6.18 -19.74
C PRO A 257 -20.51 7.36 -18.92
N GLY A 258 -19.62 8.29 -18.65
CA GLY A 258 -19.91 9.51 -17.89
C GLY A 258 -18.69 9.91 -17.06
N SER A 259 -18.32 11.18 -17.15
CA SER A 259 -17.13 11.67 -16.44
C SER A 259 -17.36 11.67 -14.93
N ASN A 260 -16.47 11.05 -14.19
CA ASN A 260 -16.38 11.13 -12.74
C ASN A 260 -14.91 11.21 -12.32
N ASP A 261 -14.61 12.05 -11.34
CA ASP A 261 -13.24 12.24 -10.84
C ASP A 261 -12.21 12.59 -11.93
N GLY A 262 -12.65 13.23 -13.03
CA GLY A 262 -11.81 13.56 -14.17
C GLY A 262 -11.51 12.38 -15.12
N LEU A 263 -12.09 11.20 -14.87
CA LEU A 263 -11.99 10.03 -15.74
C LEU A 263 -13.25 9.85 -16.60
N PRO A 264 -13.15 9.21 -17.79
CA PRO A 264 -14.25 9.17 -18.77
C PRO A 264 -15.37 8.18 -18.42
N PHE A 265 -15.13 7.25 -17.53
CA PHE A 265 -16.08 6.23 -17.08
C PHE A 265 -16.20 6.23 -15.58
N HIS A 266 -17.27 5.65 -15.06
CA HIS A 266 -17.47 5.44 -13.63
C HIS A 266 -18.12 4.08 -13.35
N ALA A 267 -17.98 3.62 -12.11
CA ALA A 267 -18.69 2.46 -11.63
C ALA A 267 -19.01 2.60 -10.13
N THR A 268 -19.99 1.84 -9.70
CA THR A 268 -20.35 1.73 -8.29
C THR A 268 -19.64 0.55 -7.67
N CYS A 269 -18.92 0.78 -6.59
CA CYS A 269 -18.29 -0.27 -5.78
C CYS A 269 -18.77 -0.20 -4.32
N SER A 270 -18.50 -1.25 -3.57
CA SER A 270 -18.69 -1.26 -2.12
C SER A 270 -17.38 -1.71 -1.48
N ILE A 271 -16.93 -0.99 -0.47
CA ILE A 271 -15.65 -1.23 0.18
C ILE A 271 -15.82 -1.30 1.70
N GLY A 272 -15.26 -2.32 2.32
CA GLY A 272 -15.29 -2.52 3.76
C GLY A 272 -14.49 -1.46 4.55
N PRO A 273 -14.63 -1.45 5.88
CA PRO A 273 -13.87 -0.53 6.74
C PRO A 273 -12.40 -0.86 6.70
N TYR A 274 -11.53 0.15 6.74
CA TYR A 274 -10.06 0.01 6.73
C TYR A 274 -9.59 -1.05 5.73
N SER A 275 -10.01 -0.93 4.48
CA SER A 275 -9.72 -1.94 3.46
C SER A 275 -9.30 -1.36 2.11
N VAL A 276 -8.80 -2.24 1.26
CA VAL A 276 -8.35 -1.91 -0.10
C VAL A 276 -8.98 -2.88 -1.08
N LEU A 277 -9.49 -2.33 -2.18
CA LEU A 277 -9.89 -3.07 -3.37
C LEU A 277 -8.89 -2.80 -4.49
N ILE A 278 -8.55 -3.84 -5.26
CA ILE A 278 -7.70 -3.73 -6.43
C ILE A 278 -8.45 -4.29 -7.62
N TYR A 279 -8.65 -3.47 -8.65
CA TYR A 279 -9.32 -3.82 -9.89
C TYR A 279 -8.36 -3.79 -11.07
N SER A 280 -8.54 -4.72 -12.02
CA SER A 280 -7.93 -4.67 -13.36
C SER A 280 -8.84 -5.33 -14.39
N GLN A 281 -8.58 -5.08 -15.68
CA GLN A 281 -9.29 -5.72 -16.80
C GLN A 281 -8.60 -7.00 -17.25
#